data_167d5380af15b96f11ead257a3dbebdd
#
_entry.id   167d5380af15b96f11ead257a3dbebdd
#
_cell.length_a   1.000
_cell.length_b   1.000
_cell.length_c   1.000
_cell.angle_alpha   90.00
_cell.angle_beta   90.00
_cell.angle_gamma   90.00
#
_symmetry.space_group_name_H-M   'P 1'
#
loop_
_entity.id
_entity.type
_entity.pdbx_description
1 polymer ?
#
loop_
_entity_poly.entity_id
_entity_poly.type
_entity_poly.pdbx_seq_one_letter_code
_entity_poly.pdbx_strand_id
1 'polypeptide(L)'
;MLAFNESLVALNLEAADARAVIDLLAARLHAQGLVAAEYGQQTYERELHHPTGLPTKPFCIAFPHADATGVSQSGLALATLAKPVAFKNMGDPEEDLQVHLVLMLANRDPEEQVKTLRNLAVLFGKPDKLQTLRDQSTPQAAVAWLRRELRLDEAA
;
A
#
# COMPACT_ATOMS: atom_id res chain seq x y z
N MET A 1 7.44 -15.59 -3.37
CA MET A 1 7.42 -14.50 -4.38
C MET A 1 6.30 -13.52 -4.06
N LEU A 2 6.56 -12.25 -4.18
CA LEU A 2 5.56 -11.21 -3.93
C LEU A 2 4.59 -11.11 -5.12
N ALA A 3 3.29 -11.26 -4.85
CA ALA A 3 2.28 -11.06 -5.87
C ALA A 3 2.00 -9.57 -6.05
N PHE A 4 2.11 -9.09 -7.28
CA PHE A 4 1.71 -7.73 -7.63
C PHE A 4 1.32 -7.70 -9.10
N ASN A 5 0.07 -7.38 -9.37
CA ASN A 5 -0.49 -7.38 -10.71
C ASN A 5 -1.60 -6.33 -10.81
N GLU A 6 -2.14 -6.15 -12.00
CA GLU A 6 -3.12 -5.10 -12.29
C GLU A 6 -4.42 -5.21 -11.49
N SER A 7 -4.81 -6.43 -11.08
CA SER A 7 -5.99 -6.60 -10.24
C SER A 7 -5.79 -6.08 -8.82
N LEU A 8 -4.53 -5.83 -8.43
CA LEU A 8 -4.18 -5.28 -7.12
C LEU A 8 -3.96 -3.77 -7.15
N VAL A 9 -4.35 -3.12 -8.25
CA VAL A 9 -4.18 -1.68 -8.42
C VAL A 9 -5.52 -1.01 -8.64
N ALA A 10 -5.86 -0.02 -7.80
CA ALA A 10 -7.05 0.81 -7.93
C ALA A 10 -6.62 2.27 -8.15
N LEU A 11 -6.82 2.78 -9.36
CA LEU A 11 -6.43 4.15 -9.71
C LEU A 11 -7.61 5.11 -9.57
N ASN A 12 -7.31 6.31 -9.08
CA ASN A 12 -8.31 7.38 -8.91
C ASN A 12 -9.52 6.91 -8.11
N LEU A 13 -9.24 6.17 -7.05
CA LEU A 13 -10.27 5.62 -6.17
C LEU A 13 -10.96 6.74 -5.40
N GLU A 14 -12.30 6.72 -5.38
CA GLU A 14 -13.08 7.54 -4.48
C GLU A 14 -13.44 6.73 -3.25
N ALA A 15 -13.03 7.21 -2.08
CA ALA A 15 -13.28 6.54 -0.82
C ALA A 15 -13.62 7.56 0.25
N ALA A 16 -14.57 7.24 1.11
CA ALA A 16 -15.04 8.15 2.14
C ALA A 16 -14.03 8.34 3.27
N ASP A 17 -13.26 7.30 3.60
CA ASP A 17 -12.34 7.31 4.74
C ASP A 17 -11.26 6.23 4.59
N ALA A 18 -10.35 6.19 5.56
CA ALA A 18 -9.26 5.22 5.57
C ALA A 18 -9.76 3.77 5.59
N ARG A 19 -10.83 3.51 6.33
CA ARG A 19 -11.40 2.17 6.40
C ARG A 19 -11.84 1.67 5.02
N ALA A 20 -12.49 2.52 4.24
CA ALA A 20 -12.96 2.15 2.91
C ALA A 20 -11.80 1.78 1.99
N VAL A 21 -10.68 2.52 2.06
CA VAL A 21 -9.48 2.21 1.28
C VAL A 21 -8.88 0.88 1.71
N ILE A 22 -8.73 0.68 3.01
CA ILE A 22 -8.15 -0.55 3.58
C ILE A 22 -9.01 -1.76 3.19
N ASP A 23 -10.32 -1.66 3.33
CA ASP A 23 -11.24 -2.76 3.00
C ASP A 23 -11.17 -3.11 1.52
N LEU A 24 -11.10 -2.12 0.64
CA LEU A 24 -10.99 -2.38 -0.79
C LEU A 24 -9.70 -3.11 -1.14
N LEU A 25 -8.56 -2.63 -0.64
CA LEU A 25 -7.27 -3.24 -0.95
C LEU A 25 -7.18 -4.66 -0.38
N ALA A 26 -7.65 -4.85 0.84
CA ALA A 26 -7.68 -6.18 1.46
C ALA A 26 -8.60 -7.13 0.69
N ALA A 27 -9.74 -6.66 0.22
CA ALA A 27 -10.65 -7.48 -0.58
C ALA A 27 -10.01 -7.94 -1.88
N ARG A 28 -9.22 -7.09 -2.52
CA ARG A 28 -8.50 -7.46 -3.75
C ARG A 28 -7.41 -8.51 -3.49
N LEU A 29 -6.67 -8.34 -2.40
CA LEU A 29 -5.70 -9.35 -1.97
C LEU A 29 -6.38 -10.68 -1.64
N HIS A 30 -7.50 -10.62 -0.95
CA HIS A 30 -8.28 -11.82 -0.61
C HIS A 30 -8.83 -12.53 -1.85
N ALA A 31 -9.30 -11.78 -2.84
CA ALA A 31 -9.84 -12.34 -4.08
C ALA A 31 -8.81 -13.18 -4.84
N GLN A 32 -7.52 -12.92 -4.64
CA GLN A 32 -6.44 -13.71 -5.23
C GLN A 32 -5.91 -14.79 -4.28
N GLY A 33 -6.57 -15.02 -3.16
CA GLY A 33 -6.15 -16.04 -2.20
C GLY A 33 -4.90 -15.70 -1.42
N LEU A 34 -4.50 -14.43 -1.40
CA LEU A 34 -3.24 -14.01 -0.76
C LEU A 34 -3.41 -13.79 0.74
N VAL A 35 -4.60 -13.37 1.18
CA VAL A 35 -4.88 -13.08 2.58
C VAL A 35 -6.25 -13.65 2.98
N ALA A 36 -6.44 -13.85 4.27
CA ALA A 36 -7.73 -14.29 4.83
C ALA A 36 -8.79 -13.19 4.70
N ALA A 37 -10.07 -13.57 4.79
CA ALA A 37 -11.17 -12.62 4.70
C ALA A 37 -11.11 -11.53 5.78
N GLU A 38 -10.56 -11.87 6.95
CA GLU A 38 -10.46 -10.97 8.11
C GLU A 38 -9.30 -9.97 7.99
N TYR A 39 -8.45 -10.08 6.97
CA TYR A 39 -7.24 -9.27 6.88
C TYR A 39 -7.55 -7.77 6.85
N GLY A 40 -8.62 -7.36 6.16
CA GLY A 40 -9.03 -5.96 6.13
C GLY A 40 -9.42 -5.43 7.51
N GLN A 41 -10.19 -6.19 8.26
CA GLN A 41 -10.58 -5.83 9.62
C GLN A 41 -9.36 -5.74 10.54
N GLN A 42 -8.47 -6.72 10.46
CA GLN A 42 -7.24 -6.75 11.24
C GLN A 42 -6.34 -5.55 10.91
N THR A 43 -6.22 -5.23 9.63
CA THR A 43 -5.42 -4.08 9.19
C THR A 43 -6.00 -2.77 9.70
N TYR A 44 -7.32 -2.61 9.63
CA TYR A 44 -7.97 -1.40 10.12
C TYR A 44 -7.80 -1.25 11.63
N GLU A 45 -7.97 -2.33 12.40
CA GLU A 45 -7.77 -2.29 13.86
C GLU A 45 -6.34 -1.91 14.20
N ARG A 46 -5.37 -2.45 13.47
CA ARG A 46 -3.98 -2.07 13.66
C ARG A 46 -3.75 -0.60 13.32
N GLU A 47 -4.37 -0.11 12.25
CA GLU A 47 -4.23 1.29 11.83
C GLU A 47 -4.74 2.26 12.92
N LEU A 48 -5.77 1.87 13.66
CA LEU A 48 -6.30 2.68 14.76
C LEU A 48 -5.29 2.83 15.90
N HIS A 49 -4.45 1.82 16.16
CA HIS A 49 -3.49 1.81 17.25
C HIS A 49 -2.07 2.14 16.79
N HIS A 50 -1.76 1.84 15.55
CA HIS A 50 -0.43 2.02 14.95
C HIS A 50 -0.60 2.65 13.56
N PRO A 51 -0.86 3.98 13.50
CA PRO A 51 -1.07 4.66 12.23
C PRO A 51 0.11 4.55 11.29
N THR A 52 -0.17 4.52 10.00
CA THR A 52 0.85 4.36 8.97
C THR A 52 0.93 5.52 7.99
N GLY A 53 0.24 6.63 8.25
CA GLY A 53 0.38 7.83 7.43
C GLY A 53 1.80 8.38 7.51
N LEU A 54 2.36 8.76 6.36
CA LEU A 54 3.71 9.29 6.26
C LEU A 54 3.65 10.68 5.60
N PRO A 55 4.29 11.70 6.21
CA PRO A 55 4.27 13.07 5.68
C PRO A 55 5.28 13.25 4.54
N THR A 56 5.12 12.47 3.48
CA THR A 56 5.97 12.52 2.30
C THR A 56 5.65 13.75 1.43
N LYS A 57 6.47 13.97 0.39
CA LYS A 57 6.28 15.04 -0.58
C LYS A 57 6.19 14.44 -1.99
N PRO A 58 5.43 15.04 -2.90
CA PRO A 58 4.65 16.28 -2.80
C PRO A 58 3.31 16.12 -2.11
N PHE A 59 2.95 14.90 -1.72
CA PHE A 59 1.72 14.58 -0.99
C PHE A 59 2.02 13.49 0.03
N CYS A 60 1.11 13.30 0.98
CA CYS A 60 1.26 12.24 1.98
C CYS A 60 0.80 10.89 1.44
N ILE A 61 1.37 9.82 1.98
CA ILE A 61 1.02 8.44 1.65
C ILE A 61 0.66 7.68 2.93
N ALA A 62 0.10 6.49 2.77
CA ALA A 62 -0.12 5.57 3.88
C ALA A 62 0.33 4.18 3.50
N PHE A 63 0.72 3.41 4.51
CA PHE A 63 1.25 2.06 4.31
C PHE A 63 0.60 1.07 5.30
N PRO A 64 -0.74 0.90 5.21
CA PRO A 64 -1.44 0.02 6.14
C PRO A 64 -1.04 -1.44 5.95
N HIS A 65 -0.97 -2.17 7.06
CA HIS A 65 -0.64 -3.60 7.05
C HIS A 65 -1.08 -4.24 8.37
N ALA A 66 -1.15 -5.55 8.37
CA ALA A 66 -1.36 -6.33 9.58
C ALA A 66 -0.25 -7.37 9.72
N ASP A 67 -0.26 -8.15 10.79
CA ASP A 67 0.75 -9.17 10.98
C ASP A 67 0.58 -10.34 9.98
N ALA A 68 1.53 -11.26 9.96
CA ALA A 68 1.60 -12.33 8.98
C ALA A 68 0.55 -13.43 9.16
N THR A 69 -0.18 -13.44 10.28
CA THR A 69 -1.09 -14.54 10.63
C THR A 69 -2.15 -14.80 9.56
N GLY A 70 -2.69 -13.74 8.98
CA GLY A 70 -3.72 -13.84 7.94
C GLY A 70 -3.19 -13.86 6.52
N VAL A 71 -1.87 -14.06 6.31
CA VAL A 71 -1.26 -13.99 4.98
C VAL A 71 -0.84 -15.37 4.51
N SER A 72 -1.39 -15.82 3.38
CA SER A 72 -1.02 -17.11 2.75
C SER A 72 0.17 -16.95 1.81
N GLN A 73 0.21 -15.85 1.09
CA GLN A 73 1.30 -15.47 0.18
C GLN A 73 1.46 -13.97 0.20
N SER A 74 2.68 -13.49 0.22
CA SER A 74 2.95 -12.06 0.22
C SER A 74 2.39 -11.38 -1.03
N GLY A 75 1.79 -10.22 -0.84
CA GLY A 75 1.20 -9.46 -1.93
C GLY A 75 1.25 -7.96 -1.65
N LEU A 76 1.29 -7.18 -2.72
CA LEU A 76 1.28 -5.73 -2.67
C LEU A 76 0.04 -5.22 -3.40
N ALA A 77 -0.68 -4.31 -2.76
CA ALA A 77 -1.82 -3.63 -3.36
C ALA A 77 -1.61 -2.13 -3.33
N LEU A 78 -2.09 -1.44 -4.36
CA LEU A 78 -1.88 0.00 -4.54
C LEU A 78 -3.22 0.68 -4.82
N ALA A 79 -3.44 1.81 -4.16
CA ALA A 79 -4.51 2.73 -4.53
C ALA A 79 -3.96 4.13 -4.72
N THR A 80 -4.34 4.80 -5.81
CA THR A 80 -4.23 6.25 -5.93
C THR A 80 -5.61 6.82 -5.68
N LEU A 81 -5.70 7.97 -5.00
CA LEU A 81 -6.98 8.50 -4.54
C LEU A 81 -7.38 9.71 -5.37
N ALA A 82 -8.64 9.73 -5.82
CA ALA A 82 -9.17 10.86 -6.59
C ALA A 82 -9.23 12.13 -5.74
N LYS A 83 -9.58 11.95 -4.46
CA LYS A 83 -9.55 13.00 -3.45
C LYS A 83 -8.75 12.50 -2.26
N PRO A 84 -8.02 13.38 -1.55
CA PRO A 84 -7.25 12.95 -0.40
C PRO A 84 -8.15 12.35 0.69
N VAL A 85 -7.60 11.35 1.37
CA VAL A 85 -8.28 10.68 2.49
C VAL A 85 -7.40 10.84 3.73
N ALA A 86 -8.02 11.12 4.86
CA ALA A 86 -7.29 11.32 6.10
C ALA A 86 -6.79 9.99 6.68
N PHE A 87 -5.49 9.92 6.92
CA PHE A 87 -4.85 8.87 7.73
C PHE A 87 -4.06 9.55 8.83
N LYS A 88 -4.00 8.94 10.00
CA LYS A 88 -3.18 9.49 11.10
C LYS A 88 -1.70 9.34 10.78
N ASN A 89 -0.91 10.34 11.22
CA ASN A 89 0.53 10.34 11.03
C ASN A 89 1.20 9.30 11.95
N MET A 90 2.06 8.48 11.38
CA MET A 90 2.82 7.48 12.14
C MET A 90 3.63 8.13 13.28
N GLY A 91 4.19 9.30 13.04
CA GLY A 91 5.02 10.02 14.04
C GLY A 91 4.21 10.86 15.01
N ASP A 92 2.93 11.11 14.73
CA ASP A 92 2.04 11.89 15.59
C ASP A 92 0.60 11.40 15.40
N PRO A 93 0.15 10.43 16.21
CA PRO A 93 -1.16 9.80 16.02
C PRO A 93 -2.36 10.74 16.18
N GLU A 94 -2.16 11.95 16.64
CA GLU A 94 -3.23 12.94 16.73
C GLU A 94 -3.36 13.79 15.47
N GLU A 95 -2.37 13.73 14.56
CA GLU A 95 -2.36 14.51 13.33
C GLU A 95 -2.96 13.74 12.17
N ASP A 96 -3.95 14.33 11.50
CA ASP A 96 -4.49 13.80 10.25
C ASP A 96 -3.64 14.28 9.08
N LEU A 97 -3.21 13.33 8.23
CA LEU A 97 -2.52 13.63 6.99
C LEU A 97 -3.50 13.44 5.82
N GLN A 98 -3.42 14.32 4.83
CA GLN A 98 -4.21 14.21 3.60
C GLN A 98 -3.47 13.29 2.62
N VAL A 99 -3.88 12.03 2.56
CA VAL A 99 -3.19 10.98 1.84
C VAL A 99 -3.73 10.86 0.41
N HIS A 100 -2.84 10.78 -0.57
CA HIS A 100 -3.19 10.65 -1.98
C HIS A 100 -2.84 9.29 -2.57
N LEU A 101 -2.04 8.49 -1.86
CA LEU A 101 -1.56 7.20 -2.35
C LEU A 101 -1.43 6.24 -1.18
N VAL A 102 -1.95 5.02 -1.35
CA VAL A 102 -1.91 3.99 -0.31
C VAL A 102 -1.30 2.73 -0.89
N LEU A 103 -0.30 2.20 -0.19
CA LEU A 103 0.32 0.92 -0.50
C LEU A 103 0.08 -0.02 0.67
N MET A 104 -0.45 -1.21 0.38
CA MET A 104 -0.68 -2.24 1.39
C MET A 104 0.18 -3.45 1.07
N LEU A 105 1.15 -3.73 1.93
CA LEU A 105 2.01 -4.91 1.79
C LEU A 105 1.54 -5.98 2.78
N ALA A 106 0.96 -7.05 2.26
CA ALA A 106 0.68 -8.25 3.05
C ALA A 106 1.93 -9.10 3.01
N ASN A 107 2.60 -9.23 4.13
CA ASN A 107 3.90 -9.88 4.21
C ASN A 107 3.80 -11.17 5.00
N ARG A 108 3.96 -12.31 4.32
CA ARG A 108 3.89 -13.63 4.94
C ARG A 108 5.10 -13.91 5.82
N ASP A 109 6.27 -13.55 5.34
CA ASP A 109 7.53 -13.75 6.04
C ASP A 109 8.35 -12.46 5.98
N PRO A 110 8.56 -11.78 7.11
CA PRO A 110 9.33 -10.54 7.12
C PRO A 110 10.69 -10.66 6.45
N GLU A 111 11.36 -11.80 6.57
CA GLU A 111 12.69 -12.01 5.99
C GLU A 111 12.66 -12.10 4.47
N GLU A 112 11.57 -12.61 3.88
CA GLU A 112 11.44 -12.73 2.43
C GLU A 112 11.35 -11.38 1.72
N GLN A 113 10.85 -10.34 2.42
CA GLN A 113 10.54 -9.05 1.80
C GLN A 113 11.44 -7.91 2.27
N VAL A 114 12.58 -8.20 2.86
CA VAL A 114 13.50 -7.17 3.36
C VAL A 114 13.93 -6.22 2.23
N LYS A 115 14.28 -6.78 1.06
CA LYS A 115 14.68 -5.99 -0.10
C LYS A 115 13.54 -5.11 -0.61
N THR A 116 12.33 -5.66 -0.69
CA THR A 116 11.14 -4.91 -1.11
C THR A 116 10.85 -3.76 -0.15
N LEU A 117 10.90 -4.02 1.15
CA LEU A 117 10.68 -2.98 2.16
C LEU A 117 11.72 -1.88 2.07
N ARG A 118 13.00 -2.24 1.84
CA ARG A 118 14.08 -1.27 1.66
C ARG A 118 13.83 -0.40 0.42
N ASN A 119 13.44 -1.02 -0.69
CA ASN A 119 13.18 -0.28 -1.93
C ASN A 119 11.95 0.61 -1.81
N LEU A 120 10.93 0.18 -1.08
CA LEU A 120 9.78 1.03 -0.77
C LEU A 120 10.19 2.24 0.07
N ALA A 121 11.00 2.04 1.10
CA ALA A 121 11.48 3.15 1.93
C ALA A 121 12.25 4.18 1.11
N VAL A 122 13.09 3.72 0.17
CA VAL A 122 13.82 4.61 -0.75
C VAL A 122 12.83 5.38 -1.63
N LEU A 123 11.83 4.70 -2.18
CA LEU A 123 10.80 5.32 -3.02
C LEU A 123 10.05 6.42 -2.27
N PHE A 124 9.70 6.18 -1.01
CA PHE A 124 8.96 7.14 -0.20
C PHE A 124 9.72 8.44 0.04
N GLY A 125 11.04 8.42 -0.09
CA GLY A 125 11.88 9.60 0.03
C GLY A 125 12.11 10.34 -1.29
N LYS A 126 11.45 9.93 -2.39
CA LYS A 126 11.66 10.51 -3.73
C LYS A 126 10.39 11.17 -4.27
N PRO A 127 10.22 12.49 -4.07
CA PRO A 127 9.00 13.21 -4.48
C PRO A 127 8.63 13.01 -5.95
N ASP A 128 9.62 13.07 -6.84
CA ASP A 128 9.38 12.91 -8.28
C ASP A 128 8.76 11.55 -8.61
N LYS A 129 9.23 10.51 -7.94
CA LYS A 129 8.77 9.16 -8.18
C LYS A 129 7.39 8.91 -7.60
N LEU A 130 7.09 9.48 -6.46
CA LEU A 130 5.74 9.40 -5.89
C LEU A 130 4.74 10.11 -6.82
N GLN A 131 5.11 11.25 -7.37
CA GLN A 131 4.25 11.95 -8.34
C GLN A 131 4.05 11.11 -9.60
N THR A 132 5.12 10.50 -10.12
CA THR A 132 5.04 9.64 -11.30
C THR A 132 4.09 8.46 -11.04
N LEU A 133 4.18 7.83 -9.89
CA LEU A 133 3.31 6.72 -9.54
C LEU A 133 1.85 7.15 -9.47
N ARG A 134 1.58 8.30 -8.83
CA ARG A 134 0.22 8.82 -8.73
C ARG A 134 -0.37 9.18 -10.09
N ASP A 135 0.45 9.61 -11.03
CA ASP A 135 0.00 10.07 -12.35
C ASP A 135 -0.19 8.93 -13.35
N GLN A 136 0.04 7.68 -12.96
CA GLN A 136 -0.20 6.55 -13.86
C GLN A 136 -1.68 6.48 -14.24
N SER A 137 -1.94 6.30 -15.53
CA SER A 137 -3.31 6.36 -16.06
C SER A 137 -3.96 4.99 -16.23
N THR A 138 -3.18 3.90 -16.21
CA THR A 138 -3.71 2.54 -16.32
C THR A 138 -3.08 1.63 -15.27
N PRO A 139 -3.81 0.63 -14.77
CA PRO A 139 -3.25 -0.34 -13.85
C PRO A 139 -2.03 -1.06 -14.41
N GLN A 140 -2.04 -1.38 -15.71
CA GLN A 140 -0.92 -2.05 -16.38
C GLN A 140 0.35 -1.20 -16.31
N ALA A 141 0.24 0.09 -16.60
CA ALA A 141 1.39 1.00 -16.55
C ALA A 141 1.89 1.19 -15.11
N ALA A 142 0.99 1.29 -14.15
CA ALA A 142 1.35 1.42 -12.74
C ALA A 142 2.11 0.18 -12.26
N VAL A 143 1.63 -1.01 -12.62
CA VAL A 143 2.30 -2.28 -12.26
C VAL A 143 3.69 -2.34 -12.88
N ALA A 144 3.80 -2.08 -14.18
CA ALA A 144 5.10 -2.15 -14.87
C ALA A 144 6.10 -1.18 -14.26
N TRP A 145 5.66 0.04 -13.96
CA TRP A 145 6.52 1.06 -13.38
C TRP A 145 6.98 0.68 -11.97
N LEU A 146 6.05 0.26 -11.12
CA LEU A 146 6.37 -0.04 -9.72
C LEU A 146 7.20 -1.32 -9.60
N ARG A 147 6.91 -2.35 -10.41
CA ARG A 147 7.73 -3.56 -10.44
C ARG A 147 9.18 -3.23 -10.76
N ARG A 148 9.40 -2.33 -11.71
CA ARG A 148 10.75 -1.90 -12.11
C ARG A 148 11.42 -1.10 -10.98
N GLU A 149 10.71 -0.15 -10.37
CA GLU A 149 11.26 0.66 -9.29
C GLU A 149 11.62 -0.16 -8.06
N LEU A 150 10.80 -1.16 -7.73
CA LEU A 150 11.03 -2.03 -6.59
C LEU A 150 11.90 -3.24 -6.93
N ARG A 151 12.27 -3.40 -8.19
CA ARG A 151 13.09 -4.51 -8.69
C ARG A 151 12.49 -5.87 -8.35
N LEU A 152 11.18 -6.00 -8.51
CA LEU A 152 10.47 -7.23 -8.13
C LEU A 152 10.80 -8.42 -9.03
N ASP A 153 11.26 -8.16 -10.25
CA ASP A 153 11.58 -9.21 -11.23
C ASP A 153 13.05 -9.62 -11.21
N GLU A 154 13.86 -9.01 -10.34
CA GLU A 154 15.26 -9.40 -10.19
C GLU A 154 15.40 -10.58 -9.23
N ALA A 155 16.36 -11.45 -9.51
CA ALA A 155 16.69 -12.55 -8.61
C ALA A 155 17.16 -12.00 -7.25
N ALA A 156 16.76 -12.69 -6.19
CA ALA A 156 17.13 -12.30 -4.83
C ALA A 156 18.64 -12.46 -4.60
#